data_a805cc483459a77a3342dbe92ccfbea6
#
_entry.id   a805cc483459a77a3342dbe92ccfbea6
#
_cell.length_a   1.000
_cell.length_b   1.000
_cell.length_c   1.000
_cell.angle_alpha   90.00
_cell.angle_beta   90.00
_cell.angle_gamma   90.00
#
_symmetry.space_group_name_H-M   'P 1'
#
loop_
_entity.id
_entity.type
_entity.pdbx_description
1 polymer ?
#
loop_
_entity_poly.entity_id
_entity_poly.type
_entity_poly.pdbx_seq_one_letter_code
_entity_poly.pdbx_strand_id
1 'polypeptide(L)'
;MILWPRWCSVGCWNSTISNLKKIRELSGADRWLLVQAFLALPVVALGLRCWGFRRLQAGLNQGAAMAPHSSALKSDLDQARATARLVQAAACYGLFQLNCLPQSLVLWWLLRRQGLAGELRIGVKPEASGLEAHAWVEFQGQPLNDGADVARRFAPFPQEIIPPAAP
;
A
#
# COMPACT_ATOMS: atom_id res chain seq x y z
N MET A 1 -21.65 -16.18 4.02
CA MET A 1 -20.91 -16.64 2.84
C MET A 1 -20.44 -15.39 2.12
N ILE A 2 -19.24 -14.87 2.48
CA ILE A 2 -18.73 -13.58 2.01
C ILE A 2 -18.02 -13.84 0.68
N LEU A 3 -18.63 -13.42 -0.43
CA LEU A 3 -18.05 -13.47 -1.77
C LEU A 3 -16.87 -12.49 -1.84
N TRP A 4 -15.67 -13.02 -1.96
CA TRP A 4 -14.44 -12.27 -2.12
C TRP A 4 -14.32 -11.67 -3.53
N PRO A 5 -14.00 -10.38 -3.67
CA PRO A 5 -13.77 -9.81 -4.99
C PRO A 5 -12.52 -10.40 -5.63
N ARG A 6 -12.65 -10.84 -6.89
CA ARG A 6 -11.67 -11.58 -7.71
C ARG A 6 -10.39 -10.79 -8.10
N TRP A 7 -10.15 -9.63 -7.54
CA TRP A 7 -9.07 -8.72 -7.98
C TRP A 7 -7.66 -9.11 -7.50
N CYS A 8 -7.53 -9.86 -6.42
CA CYS A 8 -6.22 -10.33 -5.95
C CYS A 8 -5.66 -11.55 -6.70
N SER A 9 -6.48 -12.27 -7.50
CA SER A 9 -6.08 -13.58 -8.03
C SER A 9 -5.45 -13.56 -9.43
N VAL A 10 -5.61 -12.50 -10.22
CA VAL A 10 -5.19 -12.51 -11.64
C VAL A 10 -3.74 -12.08 -11.86
N GLY A 11 -3.13 -11.33 -10.94
CA GLY A 11 -1.75 -10.87 -11.07
C GLY A 11 -0.70 -11.75 -10.37
N CYS A 12 -1.08 -12.49 -9.32
CA CYS A 12 -0.13 -13.27 -8.52
C CYS A 12 0.32 -14.59 -9.15
N TRP A 13 -0.53 -15.25 -9.92
CA TRP A 13 -0.26 -16.62 -10.37
C TRP A 13 0.74 -16.73 -11.53
N ASN A 14 0.78 -15.77 -12.45
CA ASN A 14 1.61 -15.86 -13.65
C ASN A 14 3.07 -15.40 -13.50
N SER A 15 3.46 -14.90 -12.30
CA SER A 15 4.81 -14.36 -12.07
C SER A 15 5.67 -15.19 -11.11
N THR A 16 5.19 -16.31 -10.59
CA THR A 16 5.80 -16.98 -9.43
C THR A 16 7.22 -17.49 -9.68
N ILE A 17 7.52 -18.02 -10.86
CA ILE A 17 8.84 -18.63 -11.13
C ILE A 17 9.88 -17.58 -11.57
N SER A 18 9.45 -16.51 -12.26
CA SER A 18 10.37 -15.43 -12.67
C SER A 18 10.74 -14.50 -11.49
N ASN A 19 9.90 -14.42 -10.48
CA ASN A 19 10.11 -13.52 -9.32
C ASN A 19 11.13 -14.06 -8.31
N LEU A 20 11.29 -15.38 -8.16
CA LEU A 20 12.30 -15.95 -7.26
C LEU A 20 13.73 -15.65 -7.74
N LYS A 21 13.98 -15.61 -9.06
CA LYS A 21 15.28 -15.13 -9.59
C LYS A 21 15.49 -13.63 -9.31
N LYS A 22 14.45 -12.81 -9.48
CA LYS A 22 14.51 -11.38 -9.16
C LYS A 22 14.74 -11.07 -7.68
N ILE A 23 14.25 -11.91 -6.76
CA ILE A 23 14.49 -11.73 -5.31
C ILE A 23 15.97 -11.91 -4.97
N ARG A 24 16.72 -12.75 -5.68
CA ARG A 24 18.17 -12.90 -5.50
C ARG A 24 18.99 -11.72 -5.99
N GLU A 25 18.44 -10.95 -6.93
CA GLU A 25 19.06 -9.74 -7.52
C GLU A 25 18.70 -8.46 -6.77
N LEU A 26 17.82 -8.53 -5.77
CA LEU A 26 17.42 -7.38 -4.95
C LEU A 26 18.63 -6.85 -4.17
N SER A 27 18.74 -5.53 -4.12
CA SER A 27 19.71 -4.84 -3.26
C SER A 27 19.47 -5.20 -1.78
N GLY A 28 20.47 -5.02 -0.92
CA GLY A 28 20.31 -5.22 0.52
C GLY A 28 19.18 -4.36 1.11
N ALA A 29 19.01 -3.14 0.61
CA ALA A 29 17.95 -2.22 0.99
C ALA A 29 16.56 -2.75 0.60
N ASP A 30 16.41 -3.28 -0.62
CA ASP A 30 15.13 -3.84 -1.08
C ASP A 30 14.73 -5.10 -0.30
N ARG A 31 15.72 -5.95 0.03
CA ARG A 31 15.47 -7.13 0.91
C ARG A 31 14.98 -6.70 2.28
N TRP A 32 15.58 -5.65 2.85
CA TRP A 32 15.15 -5.10 4.13
C TRP A 32 13.73 -4.53 4.07
N LEU A 33 13.42 -3.79 3.00
CA LEU A 33 12.05 -3.29 2.76
C LEU A 33 11.04 -4.44 2.61
N LEU A 34 11.40 -5.51 1.90
CA LEU A 34 10.55 -6.70 1.76
C LEU A 34 10.26 -7.36 3.11
N VAL A 35 11.29 -7.52 3.96
CA VAL A 35 11.14 -8.07 5.32
C VAL A 35 10.24 -7.16 6.17
N GLN A 36 10.44 -5.84 6.11
CA GLN A 36 9.59 -4.89 6.82
C GLN A 36 8.13 -4.99 6.34
N ALA A 37 7.89 -5.04 5.03
CA ALA A 37 6.55 -5.21 4.48
C ALA A 37 5.90 -6.52 4.96
N PHE A 38 6.65 -7.62 4.92
CA PHE A 38 6.16 -8.95 5.33
C PHE A 38 5.76 -8.99 6.80
N LEU A 39 6.53 -8.34 7.68
CA LEU A 39 6.22 -8.26 9.11
C LEU A 39 5.14 -7.23 9.43
N ALA A 40 5.13 -6.11 8.73
CA ALA A 40 4.16 -5.04 8.97
C ALA A 40 2.73 -5.41 8.53
N LEU A 41 2.57 -6.16 7.45
CA LEU A 41 1.27 -6.53 6.92
C LEU A 41 0.35 -7.23 7.94
N PRO A 42 0.78 -8.32 8.62
CA PRO A 42 -0.07 -8.96 9.64
C PRO A 42 -0.28 -8.06 10.87
N VAL A 43 0.72 -7.27 11.27
CA VAL A 43 0.61 -6.35 12.41
C VAL A 43 -0.44 -5.26 12.11
N VAL A 44 -0.40 -4.67 10.92
CA VAL A 44 -1.38 -3.66 10.49
C VAL A 44 -2.78 -4.27 10.35
N ALA A 45 -2.90 -5.48 9.80
CA ALA A 45 -4.18 -6.17 9.68
C ALA A 45 -4.80 -6.46 11.06
N LEU A 46 -3.99 -6.92 12.01
CA LEU A 46 -4.42 -7.14 13.40
C LEU A 46 -4.76 -5.82 14.10
N GLY A 47 -3.94 -4.79 13.91
CA GLY A 47 -4.16 -3.45 14.45
C GLY A 47 -5.48 -2.83 13.96
N LEU A 48 -5.81 -2.99 12.68
CA LEU A 48 -7.10 -2.57 12.12
C LEU A 48 -8.28 -3.28 12.80
N ARG A 49 -8.11 -4.56 13.12
CA ARG A 49 -9.15 -5.36 13.78
C ARG A 49 -9.33 -4.99 15.25
N CYS A 50 -8.22 -4.70 15.97
CA CYS A 50 -8.25 -4.46 17.43
C CYS A 50 -8.49 -2.99 17.79
N TRP A 51 -7.88 -2.05 17.07
CA TRP A 51 -7.89 -0.60 17.41
C TRP A 51 -8.65 0.26 16.43
N GLY A 52 -8.97 -0.27 15.26
CA GLY A 52 -9.63 0.46 14.19
C GLY A 52 -8.69 1.39 13.41
N PHE A 53 -9.19 1.91 12.29
CA PHE A 53 -8.42 2.67 11.30
C PHE A 53 -7.77 3.93 11.87
N ARG A 54 -8.55 4.79 12.59
CA ARG A 54 -8.08 6.10 13.04
C ARG A 54 -6.91 6.02 14.03
N ARG A 55 -6.99 5.10 15.01
CA ARG A 55 -5.93 4.92 16.01
C ARG A 55 -4.66 4.33 15.39
N LEU A 56 -4.83 3.33 14.52
CA LEU A 56 -3.70 2.72 13.85
C LEU A 56 -2.98 3.72 12.94
N GLN A 57 -3.72 4.51 12.19
CA GLN A 57 -3.16 5.54 11.32
C GLN A 57 -2.39 6.60 12.12
N ALA A 58 -2.93 7.06 13.25
CA ALA A 58 -2.23 8.00 14.13
C ALA A 58 -0.91 7.42 14.65
N GLY A 59 -0.89 6.14 15.06
CA GLY A 59 0.33 5.45 15.48
C GLY A 59 1.36 5.32 14.37
N LEU A 60 0.93 4.98 13.15
CA LEU A 60 1.80 4.89 11.99
C LEU A 60 2.38 6.26 11.58
N ASN A 61 1.60 7.34 11.74
CA ASN A 61 2.07 8.71 11.51
C ASN A 61 3.21 9.10 12.44
N GLN A 62 3.09 8.79 13.74
CA GLN A 62 4.12 9.11 14.72
C GLN A 62 5.42 8.32 14.49
N GLY A 63 5.31 7.08 14.01
CA GLY A 63 6.46 6.21 13.70
C GLY A 63 7.14 6.50 12.36
N ALA A 64 6.57 7.34 11.54
CA ALA A 64 7.09 7.71 10.22
C ALA A 64 7.62 9.15 10.24
N ALA A 65 8.71 9.40 11.01
CA ALA A 65 9.44 10.66 10.88
C ALA A 65 9.90 10.80 9.42
N MET A 66 9.40 11.81 8.71
CA MET A 66 9.86 12.12 7.35
C MET A 66 11.34 12.49 7.40
N ALA A 67 12.19 11.62 6.85
CA ALA A 67 13.55 12.02 6.53
C ALA A 67 13.47 13.11 5.45
N PRO A 68 14.22 14.23 5.56
CA PRO A 68 14.26 15.22 4.51
C PRO A 68 14.83 14.58 3.23
N HIS A 69 14.02 14.53 2.19
CA HIS A 69 14.41 13.93 0.91
C HIS A 69 14.75 15.03 -0.08
N SER A 70 15.98 15.00 -0.58
CA SER A 70 16.48 15.88 -1.63
C SER A 70 16.83 15.04 -2.86
N SER A 71 15.83 14.41 -3.49
CA SER A 71 16.03 13.60 -4.69
C SER A 71 15.34 14.20 -5.90
N ALA A 72 15.78 13.81 -7.09
CA ALA A 72 15.12 14.20 -8.33
C ALA A 72 13.75 13.49 -8.46
N LEU A 73 12.70 14.24 -8.79
CA LEU A 73 11.30 13.78 -8.88
C LEU A 73 11.11 12.44 -9.61
N LYS A 74 11.89 12.18 -10.64
CA LYS A 74 11.81 10.93 -11.42
C LYS A 74 12.36 9.73 -10.64
N SER A 75 13.46 9.93 -9.90
CA SER A 75 14.04 8.89 -9.02
C SER A 75 13.07 8.51 -7.91
N ASP A 76 12.35 9.48 -7.35
CA ASP A 76 11.40 9.27 -6.27
C ASP A 76 10.18 8.44 -6.72
N LEU A 77 9.67 8.67 -7.93
CA LEU A 77 8.58 7.89 -8.49
C LEU A 77 9.00 6.43 -8.75
N ASP A 78 10.20 6.22 -9.28
CA ASP A 78 10.72 4.87 -9.52
C ASP A 78 10.94 4.11 -8.20
N GLN A 79 11.44 4.81 -7.17
CA GLN A 79 11.58 4.27 -5.82
C GLN A 79 10.20 3.94 -5.19
N ALA A 80 9.22 4.84 -5.33
CA ALA A 80 7.86 4.60 -4.85
C ALA A 80 7.22 3.37 -5.50
N ARG A 81 7.39 3.23 -6.82
CA ARG A 81 6.91 2.06 -7.58
C ARG A 81 7.64 0.77 -7.17
N ALA A 82 8.96 0.84 -6.90
CA ALA A 82 9.72 -0.30 -6.40
C ALA A 82 9.19 -0.75 -5.05
N THR A 83 8.97 0.18 -4.12
CA THR A 83 8.38 -0.10 -2.80
C THR A 83 6.99 -0.73 -2.93
N ALA A 84 6.14 -0.21 -3.81
CA ALA A 84 4.81 -0.77 -4.06
C ALA A 84 4.87 -2.23 -4.55
N ARG A 85 5.80 -2.55 -5.46
CA ARG A 85 6.01 -3.92 -5.93
C ARG A 85 6.46 -4.86 -4.82
N LEU A 86 7.32 -4.40 -3.90
CA LEU A 86 7.78 -5.20 -2.77
C LEU A 86 6.66 -5.46 -1.76
N VAL A 87 5.82 -4.46 -1.46
CA VAL A 87 4.64 -4.64 -0.60
C VAL A 87 3.64 -5.62 -1.22
N GLN A 88 3.39 -5.51 -2.52
CA GLN A 88 2.50 -6.42 -3.25
C GLN A 88 3.06 -7.84 -3.24
N ALA A 89 4.37 -8.02 -3.46
CA ALA A 89 5.02 -9.31 -3.35
C ALA A 89 4.88 -9.90 -1.93
N ALA A 90 5.14 -9.10 -0.89
CA ALA A 90 4.96 -9.53 0.50
C ALA A 90 3.52 -9.95 0.80
N ALA A 91 2.52 -9.24 0.27
CA ALA A 91 1.11 -9.58 0.44
C ALA A 91 0.72 -10.87 -0.29
N CYS A 92 1.29 -11.12 -1.48
CA CYS A 92 1.04 -12.33 -2.26
C CYS A 92 1.66 -13.59 -1.64
N TYR A 93 2.86 -13.48 -1.09
CA TYR A 93 3.58 -14.60 -0.46
C TYR A 93 3.29 -14.75 1.04
N GLY A 94 2.56 -13.79 1.62
CA GLY A 94 2.16 -13.83 3.03
C GLY A 94 1.16 -14.96 3.32
N LEU A 95 1.15 -15.42 4.58
CA LEU A 95 0.24 -16.47 5.08
C LEU A 95 -1.24 -16.03 5.09
N PHE A 96 -1.51 -14.73 4.92
CA PHE A 96 -2.85 -14.16 4.96
C PHE A 96 -3.14 -13.41 3.66
N GLN A 97 -4.26 -13.74 3.03
CA GLN A 97 -4.81 -12.92 1.95
C GLN A 97 -5.34 -11.61 2.54
N LEU A 98 -4.54 -10.58 2.48
CA LEU A 98 -4.86 -9.28 3.06
C LEU A 98 -5.64 -8.43 2.08
N ASN A 99 -6.66 -7.71 2.58
CA ASN A 99 -7.48 -6.76 1.82
C ASN A 99 -6.65 -5.56 1.36
N CYS A 100 -7.20 -4.73 0.47
CA CYS A 100 -6.56 -3.52 -0.07
C CYS A 100 -6.10 -2.54 1.02
N LEU A 101 -6.86 -2.36 2.10
CA LEU A 101 -6.57 -1.37 3.14
C LEU A 101 -5.28 -1.66 3.93
N PRO A 102 -5.03 -2.87 4.49
CA PRO A 102 -3.74 -3.18 5.12
C PRO A 102 -2.55 -2.99 4.19
N GLN A 103 -2.66 -3.41 2.92
CA GLN A 103 -1.60 -3.26 1.93
C GLN A 103 -1.30 -1.79 1.65
N SER A 104 -2.33 -0.97 1.45
CA SER A 104 -2.19 0.47 1.21
C SER A 104 -1.63 1.21 2.42
N LEU A 105 -2.02 0.84 3.65
CA LEU A 105 -1.46 1.43 4.87
C LEU A 105 0.03 1.11 5.03
N VAL A 106 0.45 -0.14 4.78
CA VAL A 106 1.86 -0.53 4.86
C VAL A 106 2.66 0.19 3.79
N LEU A 107 2.16 0.26 2.55
CA LEU A 107 2.81 0.99 1.46
C LEU A 107 2.98 2.47 1.83
N TRP A 108 1.90 3.12 2.24
CA TRP A 108 1.92 4.52 2.65
C TRP A 108 2.92 4.79 3.79
N TRP A 109 2.95 3.93 4.81
CA TRP A 109 3.89 4.04 5.93
C TRP A 109 5.35 3.87 5.48
N LEU A 110 5.66 2.89 4.62
CA LEU A 110 7.01 2.68 4.11
C LEU A 110 7.49 3.83 3.24
N LEU A 111 6.61 4.41 2.39
CA LEU A 111 6.93 5.60 1.60
C LEU A 111 7.31 6.78 2.50
N ARG A 112 6.51 7.06 3.53
CA ARG A 112 6.80 8.13 4.48
C ARG A 112 8.14 7.93 5.19
N ARG A 113 8.48 6.71 5.57
CA ARG A 113 9.79 6.40 6.17
C ARG A 113 10.96 6.63 5.20
N GLN A 114 10.71 6.57 3.92
CA GLN A 114 11.68 6.88 2.87
C GLN A 114 11.70 8.38 2.50
N GLY A 115 10.90 9.21 3.17
CA GLY A 115 10.76 10.64 2.85
C GLY A 115 9.87 10.92 1.64
N LEU A 116 9.15 9.91 1.12
CA LEU A 116 8.27 10.06 -0.02
C LEU A 116 6.85 10.39 0.44
N ALA A 117 6.30 11.51 -0.05
CA ALA A 117 4.96 12.00 0.31
C ALA A 117 3.85 11.25 -0.45
N GLY A 118 3.67 9.95 -0.14
CA GLY A 118 2.55 9.18 -0.66
C GLY A 118 1.23 9.57 -0.01
N GLU A 119 0.14 9.57 -0.78
CA GLU A 119 -1.21 9.88 -0.34
C GLU A 119 -2.07 8.62 -0.29
N LEU A 120 -2.61 8.29 0.88
CA LEU A 120 -3.57 7.21 1.02
C LEU A 120 -4.95 7.70 0.55
N ARG A 121 -5.53 7.03 -0.43
CA ARG A 121 -6.86 7.27 -0.96
C ARG A 121 -7.79 6.12 -0.57
N ILE A 122 -9.02 6.48 -0.27
CA ILE A 122 -10.12 5.53 -0.08
C ILE A 122 -11.26 6.00 -0.96
N GLY A 123 -11.88 5.08 -1.67
CA GLY A 123 -13.02 5.38 -2.54
C GLY A 123 -14.08 4.29 -2.46
N VAL A 124 -15.24 4.58 -2.98
CA VAL A 124 -16.38 3.66 -3.04
C VAL A 124 -16.97 3.62 -4.44
N LYS A 125 -17.53 2.48 -4.79
CA LYS A 125 -18.38 2.33 -5.98
C LYS A 125 -19.67 1.61 -5.61
N PRO A 126 -20.80 1.94 -6.27
CA PRO A 126 -22.02 1.16 -6.15
C PRO A 126 -21.82 -0.25 -6.72
N GLU A 127 -22.36 -1.26 -6.03
CA GLU A 127 -22.43 -2.63 -6.52
C GLU A 127 -23.81 -3.19 -6.26
N ALA A 128 -24.21 -4.27 -6.95
CA ALA A 128 -25.53 -4.87 -6.83
C ALA A 128 -25.89 -5.27 -5.39
N SER A 129 -24.90 -5.57 -4.55
CA SER A 129 -25.05 -5.95 -3.13
C SER A 129 -24.86 -4.80 -2.15
N GLY A 130 -24.63 -3.55 -2.62
CA GLY A 130 -24.40 -2.38 -1.77
C GLY A 130 -23.25 -1.50 -2.25
N LEU A 131 -22.35 -1.12 -1.33
CA LEU A 131 -21.17 -0.30 -1.65
C LEU A 131 -19.89 -1.15 -1.50
N GLU A 132 -19.08 -1.17 -2.54
CA GLU A 132 -17.71 -1.70 -2.47
C GLU A 132 -16.75 -0.56 -2.13
N ALA A 133 -15.97 -0.73 -1.05
CA ALA A 133 -14.92 0.20 -0.66
C ALA A 133 -13.55 -0.32 -1.10
N HIS A 134 -12.70 0.58 -1.57
CA HIS A 134 -11.34 0.27 -1.99
C HIS A 134 -10.34 1.31 -1.48
N ALA A 135 -9.11 0.88 -1.19
CA ALA A 135 -8.02 1.74 -0.73
C ALA A 135 -6.80 1.56 -1.64
N TRP A 136 -6.16 2.68 -1.99
CA TRP A 136 -4.92 2.71 -2.77
C TRP A 136 -4.02 3.86 -2.31
N VAL A 137 -2.78 3.86 -2.79
CA VAL A 137 -1.82 4.92 -2.52
C VAL A 137 -1.47 5.62 -3.83
N GLU A 138 -1.51 6.94 -3.81
CA GLU A 138 -1.04 7.80 -4.90
C GLU A 138 0.28 8.45 -4.53
N PHE A 139 1.14 8.63 -5.52
CA PHE A 139 2.34 9.44 -5.43
C PHE A 139 2.43 10.32 -6.68
N GLN A 140 2.51 11.64 -6.49
CA GLN A 140 2.48 12.61 -7.58
C GLN A 140 1.27 12.42 -8.53
N GLY A 141 0.08 12.13 -7.95
CA GLY A 141 -1.15 11.90 -8.70
C GLY A 141 -1.21 10.57 -9.46
N GLN A 142 -0.24 9.68 -9.27
CA GLN A 142 -0.23 8.36 -9.90
C GLN A 142 -0.50 7.26 -8.88
N PRO A 143 -1.47 6.36 -9.11
CA PRO A 143 -1.69 5.21 -8.24
C PRO A 143 -0.52 4.24 -8.34
N LEU A 144 -0.07 3.73 -7.19
CA LEU A 144 1.10 2.85 -7.08
C LEU A 144 0.74 1.37 -6.99
N ASN A 145 -0.35 1.04 -6.30
CA ASN A 145 -0.76 -0.33 -6.01
C ASN A 145 -2.08 -0.73 -6.65
N ASP A 146 -2.53 0.04 -7.64
CA ASP A 146 -3.70 -0.25 -8.48
C ASP A 146 -3.48 0.29 -9.91
N GLY A 147 -4.43 0.02 -10.81
CA GLY A 147 -4.41 0.54 -12.17
C GLY A 147 -4.65 2.05 -12.24
N ALA A 148 -4.16 2.69 -13.31
CA ALA A 148 -4.33 4.13 -13.53
C ALA A 148 -5.80 4.59 -13.62
N ASP A 149 -6.72 3.66 -13.79
CA ASP A 149 -8.16 3.88 -13.87
C ASP A 149 -8.89 3.81 -12.53
N VAL A 150 -8.20 3.54 -11.41
CA VAL A 150 -8.79 3.33 -10.09
C VAL A 150 -9.70 4.48 -9.64
N ALA A 151 -9.28 5.73 -9.85
CA ALA A 151 -10.06 6.91 -9.50
C ALA A 151 -11.32 7.10 -10.36
N ARG A 152 -11.42 6.42 -11.52
CA ARG A 152 -12.65 6.36 -12.34
C ARG A 152 -13.57 5.24 -11.91
N ARG A 153 -13.03 4.16 -11.37
CA ARG A 153 -13.79 3.00 -10.87
C ARG A 153 -14.37 3.24 -9.49
N PHE A 154 -13.62 3.93 -8.64
CA PHE A 154 -14.01 4.22 -7.27
C PHE A 154 -14.04 5.75 -7.07
N ALA A 155 -15.18 6.27 -6.63
CA ALA A 155 -15.27 7.69 -6.25
C ALA A 155 -14.44 7.93 -4.99
N PRO A 156 -13.33 8.67 -5.06
CA PRO A 156 -12.49 8.92 -3.89
C PRO A 156 -13.23 9.82 -2.89
N PHE A 157 -13.08 9.53 -1.60
CA PHE A 157 -13.51 10.47 -0.56
C PHE A 157 -12.67 11.75 -0.61
N PRO A 158 -13.27 12.92 -0.29
CA PRO A 158 -12.51 14.15 -0.11
C PRO A 158 -11.35 13.91 0.88
N GLN A 159 -10.22 14.52 0.62
CA GLN A 159 -8.91 14.25 1.22
C GLN A 159 -8.79 14.47 2.74
N GLU A 160 -9.81 15.01 3.40
CA GLU A 160 -9.78 15.37 4.82
C GLU A 160 -9.77 14.21 5.83
N ILE A 161 -9.74 12.96 5.37
CA ILE A 161 -9.65 11.80 6.27
C ILE A 161 -8.25 11.67 6.89
N ILE A 162 -7.24 12.31 6.29
CA ILE A 162 -5.86 12.32 6.77
C ILE A 162 -5.46 13.77 7.03
N PRO A 163 -5.46 14.26 8.29
CA PRO A 163 -4.92 15.58 8.56
C PRO A 163 -3.45 15.62 8.10
N PRO A 164 -3.03 16.72 7.43
CA PRO A 164 -1.63 16.93 7.12
C PRO A 164 -0.83 16.81 8.41
N ALA A 165 0.39 16.24 8.32
CA ALA A 165 1.29 16.22 9.46
C ALA A 165 1.43 17.66 9.97
N ALA A 166 1.14 17.87 11.25
CA ALA A 166 1.38 19.15 11.87
C ALA A 166 2.86 19.54 11.69
N PRO A 167 3.17 20.84 11.44
CA PRO A 167 4.52 21.32 11.22
C PRO A 167 5.43 21.07 12.43
#